data_3a0a3a587e8a185118c25db0f939a717
#
_entry.id   3a0a3a587e8a185118c25db0f939a717
#
_cell.length_a   1.000
_cell.length_b   1.000
_cell.length_c   1.000
_cell.angle_alpha   90.00
_cell.angle_beta   90.00
_cell.angle_gamma   90.00
#
_symmetry.space_group_name_H-M   'P 1'
#
loop_
_entity.id
_entity.type
_entity.pdbx_description
1 polymer ?
#
loop_
_entity_poly.entity_id
_entity_poly.type
_entity_poly.pdbx_seq_one_letter_code
_entity_poly.pdbx_strand_id
1 'polypeptide(L)'
;MKKVLLVCVCTAMLASCGQNSADYKKLKAENDSLRIENTKNTDELNDMLSTLNDIESDFQSIRDAENYLTIQQQTGGELNQSRRDQIKQNMQLISETLKKNKEQISQLEEKLKKSGIQSSALRKTIDRLSSELDQKATMIVALQEDLAKKNVRIQELDEMVSSLNEDVESLATTAAAQSEKLNAQDKALHTAYYCFGTSKELKEQKILSGGGLFSDRKSVV
;
A
#
# COMPACT_ATOMS: atom_id res chain seq x y z
N MET A 1 -72.18 -66.55 14.90
CA MET A 1 -70.77 -66.99 15.13
C MET A 1 -69.90 -66.97 13.90
N LYS A 2 -70.29 -67.46 12.72
CA LYS A 2 -69.48 -67.49 11.51
C LYS A 2 -69.04 -66.06 11.01
N LYS A 3 -69.89 -65.00 11.12
CA LYS A 3 -69.60 -63.62 10.69
C LYS A 3 -68.59 -62.94 11.64
N VAL A 4 -68.61 -63.26 12.95
CA VAL A 4 -67.65 -62.70 13.92
C VAL A 4 -66.27 -63.30 13.71
N LEU A 5 -66.20 -64.57 13.40
CA LEU A 5 -64.93 -65.25 13.11
C LEU A 5 -64.28 -64.75 11.89
N LEU A 6 -65.04 -64.40 10.86
CA LEU A 6 -64.53 -63.78 9.59
C LEU A 6 -64.00 -62.42 9.83
N VAL A 7 -64.64 -61.55 10.63
CA VAL A 7 -64.15 -60.22 11.02
C VAL A 7 -62.88 -60.31 11.82
N CYS A 8 -62.77 -61.21 12.76
CA CYS A 8 -61.54 -61.47 13.57
C CYS A 8 -60.35 -61.94 12.69
N VAL A 9 -60.61 -62.78 11.69
CA VAL A 9 -59.56 -63.23 10.75
C VAL A 9 -59.11 -62.03 9.83
N CYS A 10 -60.01 -61.20 9.34
CA CYS A 10 -59.68 -60.03 8.59
C CYS A 10 -58.89 -59.00 9.40
N THR A 11 -59.24 -58.78 10.68
CA THR A 11 -58.49 -57.85 11.56
C THR A 11 -57.08 -58.38 11.88
N ALA A 12 -56.94 -59.68 12.06
CA ALA A 12 -55.64 -60.34 12.30
C ALA A 12 -54.73 -60.27 11.06
N MET A 13 -55.31 -60.39 9.86
CA MET A 13 -54.54 -60.17 8.59
C MET A 13 -54.07 -58.75 8.38
N LEU A 14 -54.88 -57.77 8.80
CA LEU A 14 -54.49 -56.33 8.70
C LEU A 14 -53.43 -55.97 9.74
N ALA A 15 -53.37 -56.59 10.90
CA ALA A 15 -52.40 -56.33 11.93
C ALA A 15 -51.01 -56.99 11.65
N SER A 16 -50.95 -57.96 10.74
CA SER A 16 -49.73 -58.68 10.35
C SER A 16 -48.92 -57.96 9.27
N CYS A 17 -49.46 -56.87 8.70
CA CYS A 17 -48.83 -56.23 7.55
C CYS A 17 -47.93 -55.08 8.01
N GLY A 18 -46.65 -55.29 8.07
CA GLY A 18 -45.74 -54.25 7.67
C GLY A 18 -44.59 -53.86 8.60
N GLN A 19 -44.79 -53.71 9.88
CA GLN A 19 -43.68 -53.12 10.71
C GLN A 19 -42.56 -54.09 11.14
N ASN A 20 -42.77 -55.37 11.02
CA ASN A 20 -41.83 -56.40 11.43
C ASN A 20 -41.22 -57.21 10.27
N SER A 21 -41.57 -56.88 9.04
CA SER A 21 -40.95 -57.54 7.90
C SER A 21 -39.49 -57.15 7.75
N ALA A 22 -38.63 -58.05 7.31
CA ALA A 22 -37.20 -57.79 7.07
C ALA A 22 -37.03 -56.63 6.10
N ASP A 23 -37.91 -56.49 5.13
CA ASP A 23 -37.89 -55.39 4.12
C ASP A 23 -38.21 -54.04 4.73
N TYR A 24 -39.19 -53.95 5.69
CA TYR A 24 -39.45 -52.69 6.40
C TYR A 24 -38.26 -52.25 7.25
N LYS A 25 -37.61 -53.15 7.93
CA LYS A 25 -36.42 -52.85 8.75
C LYS A 25 -35.28 -52.40 7.87
N LYS A 26 -35.09 -53.02 6.72
CA LYS A 26 -34.06 -52.63 5.72
C LYS A 26 -34.35 -51.24 5.16
N LEU A 27 -35.58 -51.00 4.69
CA LEU A 27 -35.99 -49.70 4.17
C LEU A 27 -35.90 -48.57 5.23
N LYS A 28 -36.24 -48.88 6.48
CA LYS A 28 -36.08 -47.92 7.58
C LYS A 28 -34.61 -47.59 7.83
N ALA A 29 -33.74 -48.60 7.90
CA ALA A 29 -32.29 -48.38 8.09
C ALA A 29 -31.68 -47.60 6.92
N GLU A 30 -32.08 -47.87 5.67
CA GLU A 30 -31.66 -47.13 4.52
C GLU A 30 -32.16 -45.69 4.56
N ASN A 31 -33.42 -45.44 4.94
CA ASN A 31 -33.97 -44.09 5.11
C ASN A 31 -33.26 -43.33 6.23
N ASP A 32 -32.98 -43.96 7.35
CA ASP A 32 -32.24 -43.32 8.45
C ASP A 32 -30.80 -43.00 8.03
N SER A 33 -30.12 -43.88 7.27
CA SER A 33 -28.80 -43.64 6.71
C SER A 33 -28.80 -42.46 5.72
N LEU A 34 -29.76 -42.43 4.79
CA LEU A 34 -29.91 -41.31 3.84
C LEU A 34 -30.23 -40.00 4.53
N ARG A 35 -31.00 -40.01 5.62
CA ARG A 35 -31.25 -38.81 6.42
C ARG A 35 -29.98 -38.28 7.09
N ILE A 36 -29.19 -39.19 7.68
CA ILE A 36 -27.91 -38.82 8.29
C ILE A 36 -26.96 -38.23 7.22
N GLU A 37 -26.85 -38.89 6.07
CA GLU A 37 -26.03 -38.42 4.95
C GLU A 37 -26.50 -37.05 4.44
N ASN A 38 -27.82 -36.86 4.26
CA ASN A 38 -28.39 -35.59 3.82
C ASN A 38 -28.13 -34.48 4.85
N THR A 39 -28.25 -34.73 6.14
CA THR A 39 -27.92 -33.78 7.20
C THR A 39 -26.45 -33.41 7.14
N LYS A 40 -25.56 -34.37 7.03
CA LYS A 40 -24.12 -34.17 6.93
C LYS A 40 -23.78 -33.32 5.68
N ASN A 41 -24.35 -33.64 4.51
CA ASN A 41 -24.12 -32.89 3.26
C ASN A 41 -24.64 -31.45 3.38
N THR A 42 -25.75 -31.23 4.10
CA THR A 42 -26.30 -29.90 4.35
C THR A 42 -25.36 -29.09 5.25
N ASP A 43 -24.84 -29.69 6.30
CA ASP A 43 -23.92 -29.05 7.23
C ASP A 43 -22.60 -28.69 6.53
N GLU A 44 -22.04 -29.61 5.73
CA GLU A 44 -20.84 -29.36 4.91
C GLU A 44 -21.07 -28.24 3.90
N LEU A 45 -22.24 -28.20 3.25
CA LEU A 45 -22.59 -27.14 2.31
C LEU A 45 -22.69 -25.77 3.02
N ASN A 46 -23.33 -25.73 4.17
CA ASN A 46 -23.44 -24.49 4.96
C ASN A 46 -22.06 -23.98 5.40
N ASP A 47 -21.15 -24.84 5.82
CA ASP A 47 -19.78 -24.50 6.19
C ASP A 47 -19.02 -23.94 4.97
N MET A 48 -19.15 -24.57 3.80
CA MET A 48 -18.56 -24.05 2.56
C MET A 48 -19.12 -22.68 2.17
N LEU A 49 -20.45 -22.47 2.28
CA LEU A 49 -21.09 -21.19 2.00
C LEU A 49 -20.66 -20.09 2.97
N SER A 50 -20.51 -20.43 4.25
CA SER A 50 -19.97 -19.49 5.25
C SER A 50 -18.55 -19.05 4.89
N THR A 51 -17.68 -20.01 4.56
CA THR A 51 -16.31 -19.68 4.11
C THR A 51 -16.28 -18.82 2.85
N LEU A 52 -17.19 -19.07 1.89
CA LEU A 52 -17.31 -18.21 0.70
C LEU A 52 -17.73 -16.78 1.04
N ASN A 53 -18.66 -16.61 1.98
CA ASN A 53 -19.08 -15.28 2.45
C ASN A 53 -17.92 -14.55 3.15
N ASP A 54 -17.12 -15.26 3.93
CA ASP A 54 -15.92 -14.68 4.57
C ASP A 54 -14.92 -14.19 3.51
N ILE A 55 -14.65 -14.98 2.47
CA ILE A 55 -13.80 -14.59 1.36
C ILE A 55 -14.34 -13.37 0.60
N GLU A 56 -15.65 -13.30 0.33
CA GLU A 56 -16.29 -12.13 -0.29
C GLU A 56 -16.15 -10.87 0.58
N SER A 57 -16.30 -11.00 1.89
CA SER A 57 -16.05 -9.90 2.85
C SER A 57 -14.60 -9.45 2.85
N ASP A 58 -13.66 -10.39 2.82
CA ASP A 58 -12.24 -10.13 2.72
C ASP A 58 -11.89 -9.39 1.41
N PHE A 59 -12.49 -9.75 0.29
CA PHE A 59 -12.34 -9.02 -0.98
C PHE A 59 -12.86 -7.59 -0.91
N GLN A 60 -13.93 -7.33 -0.13
CA GLN A 60 -14.37 -5.96 0.09
C GLN A 60 -13.32 -5.15 0.85
N SER A 61 -12.74 -5.73 1.91
CA SER A 61 -11.66 -5.09 2.69
C SER A 61 -10.42 -4.82 1.83
N ILE A 62 -10.08 -5.74 0.92
CA ILE A 62 -9.00 -5.56 -0.06
C ILE A 62 -9.31 -4.37 -0.99
N ARG A 63 -10.53 -4.29 -1.55
CA ARG A 63 -10.94 -3.17 -2.42
C ARG A 63 -10.84 -1.82 -1.71
N ASP A 64 -11.24 -1.75 -0.45
CA ASP A 64 -11.17 -0.51 0.33
C ASP A 64 -9.71 -0.08 0.57
N ALA A 65 -8.82 -1.03 0.89
CA ALA A 65 -7.40 -0.78 1.03
C ALA A 65 -6.72 -0.39 -0.30
N GLU A 66 -7.08 -1.04 -1.43
CA GLU A 66 -6.61 -0.70 -2.78
C GLU A 66 -7.03 0.71 -3.19
N ASN A 67 -8.29 1.09 -2.93
CA ASN A 67 -8.79 2.44 -3.19
C ASN A 67 -7.98 3.48 -2.43
N TYR A 68 -7.69 3.23 -1.15
CA TYR A 68 -6.83 4.10 -0.36
C TYR A 68 -5.44 4.24 -1.00
N LEU A 69 -4.81 3.14 -1.39
CA LEU A 69 -3.49 3.14 -2.03
C LEU A 69 -3.49 3.91 -3.35
N THR A 70 -4.53 3.71 -4.18
CA THR A 70 -4.68 4.39 -5.47
C THR A 70 -4.84 5.90 -5.32
N ILE A 71 -5.64 6.35 -4.35
CA ILE A 71 -5.81 7.78 -4.03
C ILE A 71 -4.48 8.38 -3.57
N GLN A 72 -3.73 7.70 -2.71
CA GLN A 72 -2.42 8.17 -2.26
C GLN A 72 -1.39 8.20 -3.40
N GLN A 73 -1.52 7.32 -4.38
CA GLN A 73 -0.67 7.32 -5.57
C GLN A 73 -0.95 8.51 -6.50
N GLN A 74 -2.22 8.93 -6.62
CA GLN A 74 -2.65 10.03 -7.49
C GLN A 74 -2.42 11.41 -6.87
N THR A 75 -2.56 11.54 -5.56
CA THR A 75 -2.27 12.78 -4.83
C THR A 75 -0.76 12.99 -4.75
N GLY A 76 -0.17 13.61 -5.77
CA GLY A 76 1.28 13.85 -5.91
C GLY A 76 1.93 14.74 -4.84
N GLY A 77 1.48 14.66 -3.59
CA GLY A 77 2.04 15.35 -2.44
C GLY A 77 3.12 14.53 -1.76
N GLU A 78 4.03 15.22 -1.10
CA GLU A 78 5.09 14.66 -0.27
C GLU A 78 4.53 13.62 0.72
N LEU A 79 5.01 12.37 0.60
CA LEU A 79 4.62 11.29 1.50
C LEU A 79 5.28 11.52 2.86
N ASN A 80 4.57 12.18 3.79
CA ASN A 80 5.02 12.26 5.16
C ASN A 80 5.13 10.85 5.80
N GLN A 81 5.87 10.72 6.89
CA GLN A 81 6.11 9.44 7.56
C GLN A 81 4.81 8.70 7.90
N SER A 82 3.81 9.41 8.39
CA SER A 82 2.50 8.82 8.74
C SER A 82 1.80 8.19 7.53
N ARG A 83 1.85 8.82 6.36
CA ARG A 83 1.27 8.26 5.12
C ARG A 83 2.04 7.04 4.63
N ARG A 84 3.37 7.03 4.73
CA ARG A 84 4.21 5.88 4.39
C ARG A 84 3.85 4.67 5.26
N ASP A 85 3.67 4.89 6.56
CA ASP A 85 3.30 3.84 7.50
C ASP A 85 1.90 3.29 7.22
N GLN A 86 0.92 4.15 6.89
CA GLN A 86 -0.42 3.72 6.48
C GLN A 86 -0.42 2.92 5.18
N ILE A 87 0.35 3.34 4.17
CA ILE A 87 0.53 2.60 2.92
C ILE A 87 1.09 1.21 3.22
N LYS A 88 2.14 1.13 4.03
CA LYS A 88 2.76 -0.14 4.42
C LYS A 88 1.78 -1.06 5.14
N GLN A 89 1.00 -0.53 6.08
CA GLN A 89 -0.02 -1.29 6.82
C GLN A 89 -1.12 -1.81 5.88
N ASN A 90 -1.63 -0.98 4.97
CA ASN A 90 -2.64 -1.42 3.99
C ASN A 90 -2.09 -2.50 3.06
N MET A 91 -0.86 -2.37 2.59
CA MET A 91 -0.22 -3.40 1.75
C MET A 91 -0.01 -4.71 2.50
N GLN A 92 0.38 -4.66 3.76
CA GLN A 92 0.53 -5.83 4.60
C GLN A 92 -0.82 -6.51 4.82
N LEU A 93 -1.87 -5.74 5.17
CA LEU A 93 -3.24 -6.23 5.31
C LEU A 93 -3.70 -6.97 4.04
N ILE A 94 -3.54 -6.36 2.87
CA ILE A 94 -3.93 -6.97 1.60
C ILE A 94 -3.16 -8.28 1.38
N SER A 95 -1.85 -8.28 1.58
CA SER A 95 -1.01 -9.47 1.37
C SER A 95 -1.41 -10.63 2.28
N GLU A 96 -1.66 -10.36 3.57
CA GLU A 96 -2.09 -11.36 4.55
C GLU A 96 -3.49 -11.89 4.22
N THR A 97 -4.41 -11.00 3.84
CA THR A 97 -5.78 -11.38 3.47
C THR A 97 -5.80 -12.22 2.18
N LEU A 98 -5.02 -11.85 1.16
CA LEU A 98 -4.89 -12.66 -0.06
C LEU A 98 -4.33 -14.05 0.22
N LYS A 99 -3.33 -14.16 1.10
CA LYS A 99 -2.78 -15.46 1.51
C LYS A 99 -3.81 -16.31 2.22
N LYS A 100 -4.54 -15.74 3.20
CA LYS A 100 -5.64 -16.41 3.91
C LYS A 100 -6.71 -16.92 2.94
N ASN A 101 -7.16 -16.06 2.01
CA ASN A 101 -8.20 -16.41 1.04
C ASN A 101 -7.72 -17.52 0.09
N LYS A 102 -6.45 -17.52 -0.31
CA LYS A 102 -5.87 -18.59 -1.13
C LYS A 102 -5.93 -19.95 -0.41
N GLU A 103 -5.59 -19.95 0.86
CA GLU A 103 -5.67 -21.15 1.69
C GLU A 103 -7.14 -21.63 1.85
N GLN A 104 -8.08 -20.71 2.09
CA GLN A 104 -9.51 -21.02 2.22
C GLN A 104 -10.09 -21.57 0.90
N ILE A 105 -9.78 -20.96 -0.24
CA ILE A 105 -10.21 -21.45 -1.57
C ILE A 105 -9.67 -22.88 -1.82
N SER A 106 -8.41 -23.13 -1.53
CA SER A 106 -7.82 -24.48 -1.68
C SER A 106 -8.52 -25.51 -0.78
N GLN A 107 -8.86 -25.13 0.47
CA GLN A 107 -9.62 -26.00 1.36
C GLN A 107 -11.06 -26.24 0.88
N LEU A 108 -11.71 -25.22 0.29
CA LEU A 108 -13.04 -25.36 -0.30
C LEU A 108 -13.05 -26.31 -1.49
N GLU A 109 -12.05 -26.23 -2.39
CA GLU A 109 -11.88 -27.15 -3.50
C GLU A 109 -11.72 -28.59 -3.02
N GLU A 110 -10.89 -28.78 -2.00
CA GLU A 110 -10.67 -30.10 -1.41
C GLU A 110 -11.93 -30.67 -0.73
N LYS A 111 -12.63 -29.84 0.08
CA LYS A 111 -13.90 -30.20 0.71
C LYS A 111 -14.96 -30.57 -0.33
N LEU A 112 -15.13 -29.74 -1.36
CA LEU A 112 -16.09 -29.99 -2.43
C LEU A 112 -15.79 -31.29 -3.21
N LYS A 113 -14.51 -31.60 -3.40
CA LYS A 113 -14.08 -32.84 -4.06
C LYS A 113 -14.36 -34.07 -3.18
N LYS A 114 -14.19 -33.95 -1.84
CA LYS A 114 -14.37 -35.06 -0.88
C LYS A 114 -15.83 -35.30 -0.51
N SER A 115 -16.65 -34.24 -0.45
CA SER A 115 -18.05 -34.30 -0.02
C SER A 115 -18.97 -35.05 -1.01
N GLY A 116 -18.54 -35.23 -2.27
CA GLY A 116 -19.40 -35.77 -3.32
C GLY A 116 -20.53 -34.81 -3.76
N ILE A 117 -20.59 -33.61 -3.21
CA ILE A 117 -21.60 -32.59 -3.55
C ILE A 117 -21.37 -32.11 -5.00
N GLN A 118 -22.34 -32.43 -5.87
CA GLN A 118 -22.30 -32.01 -7.28
C GLN A 118 -23.00 -30.65 -7.47
N SER A 119 -22.43 -29.57 -6.95
CA SER A 119 -22.95 -28.23 -7.16
C SER A 119 -22.10 -27.49 -8.21
N SER A 120 -22.64 -27.33 -9.42
CA SER A 120 -21.97 -26.54 -10.48
C SER A 120 -21.91 -25.07 -10.13
N ALA A 121 -22.88 -24.53 -9.37
CA ALA A 121 -22.89 -23.16 -8.91
C ALA A 121 -21.73 -22.90 -7.92
N LEU A 122 -21.53 -23.80 -6.96
CA LEU A 122 -20.48 -23.68 -5.98
C LEU A 122 -19.09 -23.76 -6.63
N ARG A 123 -18.88 -24.68 -7.59
CA ARG A 123 -17.64 -24.75 -8.38
C ARG A 123 -17.37 -23.47 -9.14
N LYS A 124 -18.36 -22.95 -9.86
CA LYS A 124 -18.20 -21.68 -10.59
C LYS A 124 -17.85 -20.51 -9.67
N THR A 125 -18.43 -20.47 -8.47
CA THR A 125 -18.10 -19.43 -7.50
C THR A 125 -16.66 -19.56 -7.01
N ILE A 126 -16.21 -20.76 -6.68
CA ILE A 126 -14.83 -21.05 -6.28
C ILE A 126 -13.85 -20.67 -7.41
N ASP A 127 -14.12 -21.08 -8.65
CA ASP A 127 -13.29 -20.75 -9.82
C ASP A 127 -13.21 -19.24 -10.04
N ARG A 128 -14.33 -18.50 -9.91
CA ARG A 128 -14.38 -17.05 -10.01
C ARG A 128 -13.52 -16.39 -8.93
N LEU A 129 -13.69 -16.80 -7.66
CA LEU A 129 -12.94 -16.22 -6.55
C LEU A 129 -11.43 -16.53 -6.65
N SER A 130 -11.07 -17.73 -7.11
CA SER A 130 -9.66 -18.09 -7.38
C SER A 130 -9.05 -17.18 -8.45
N SER A 131 -9.77 -16.96 -9.55
CA SER A 131 -9.32 -16.04 -10.62
C SER A 131 -9.21 -14.60 -10.15
N GLU A 132 -10.17 -14.11 -9.37
CA GLU A 132 -10.15 -12.77 -8.79
C GLU A 132 -8.96 -12.59 -7.82
N LEU A 133 -8.66 -13.62 -7.04
CA LEU A 133 -7.52 -13.62 -6.12
C LEU A 133 -6.19 -13.51 -6.87
N ASP A 134 -5.99 -14.25 -7.96
CA ASP A 134 -4.77 -14.18 -8.76
C ASP A 134 -4.61 -12.81 -9.44
N GLN A 135 -5.71 -12.21 -9.91
CA GLN A 135 -5.71 -10.84 -10.45
C GLN A 135 -5.31 -9.82 -9.38
N LYS A 136 -5.88 -9.92 -8.18
CA LYS A 136 -5.56 -9.05 -7.05
C LYS A 136 -4.10 -9.19 -6.61
N ALA A 137 -3.59 -10.41 -6.54
CA ALA A 137 -2.19 -10.67 -6.21
C ALA A 137 -1.24 -9.99 -7.21
N THR A 138 -1.54 -10.10 -8.51
CA THR A 138 -0.76 -9.44 -9.57
C THR A 138 -0.79 -7.91 -9.44
N MET A 139 -1.97 -7.33 -9.18
CA MET A 139 -2.14 -5.88 -9.00
C MET A 139 -1.35 -5.35 -7.80
N ILE A 140 -1.32 -6.10 -6.69
CA ILE A 140 -0.55 -5.71 -5.49
C ILE A 140 0.95 -5.71 -5.76
N VAL A 141 1.47 -6.67 -6.50
CA VAL A 141 2.89 -6.67 -6.90
C VAL A 141 3.22 -5.43 -7.72
N ALA A 142 2.38 -5.07 -8.69
CA ALA A 142 2.57 -3.85 -9.50
C ALA A 142 2.53 -2.57 -8.64
N LEU A 143 1.58 -2.48 -7.70
CA LEU A 143 1.51 -1.36 -6.75
C LEU A 143 2.76 -1.25 -5.86
N GLN A 144 3.31 -2.38 -5.40
CA GLN A 144 4.54 -2.43 -4.62
C GLN A 144 5.73 -1.89 -5.40
N GLU A 145 5.86 -2.31 -6.66
CA GLU A 145 6.93 -1.83 -7.54
C GLU A 145 6.83 -0.31 -7.80
N ASP A 146 5.63 0.20 -8.06
CA ASP A 146 5.40 1.61 -8.30
C ASP A 146 5.67 2.47 -7.06
N LEU A 147 5.29 1.99 -5.88
CA LEU A 147 5.59 2.66 -4.61
C LEU A 147 7.09 2.63 -4.30
N ALA A 148 7.78 1.52 -4.61
CA ALA A 148 9.23 1.43 -4.44
C ALA A 148 9.95 2.43 -5.35
N LYS A 149 9.55 2.54 -6.63
CA LYS A 149 10.10 3.53 -7.58
C LYS A 149 9.89 4.97 -7.12
N LYS A 150 8.69 5.28 -6.59
CA LYS A 150 8.39 6.61 -6.05
C LYS A 150 9.20 6.95 -4.80
N ASN A 151 9.41 5.99 -3.91
CA ASN A 151 10.24 6.19 -2.72
C ASN A 151 11.71 6.48 -3.07
N VAL A 152 12.29 5.77 -4.03
CA VAL A 152 13.64 6.04 -4.54
C VAL A 152 13.71 7.45 -5.14
N ARG A 153 12.73 7.84 -5.96
CA ARG A 153 12.70 9.17 -6.59
C ARG A 153 12.52 10.31 -5.58
N ILE A 154 11.77 10.11 -4.51
CA ILE A 154 11.64 11.07 -3.42
C ILE A 154 12.99 11.24 -2.71
N GLN A 155 13.69 10.17 -2.44
CA GLN A 155 15.01 10.19 -1.80
C GLN A 155 16.04 10.93 -2.67
N GLU A 156 16.07 10.69 -3.98
CA GLU A 156 16.90 11.41 -4.93
C GLU A 156 16.58 12.92 -4.96
N LEU A 157 15.30 13.29 -4.91
CA LEU A 157 14.88 14.70 -4.85
C LEU A 157 15.25 15.36 -3.52
N ASP A 158 15.12 14.68 -2.40
CA ASP A 158 15.52 15.21 -1.09
C ASP A 158 17.04 15.45 -1.04
N GLU A 159 17.86 14.56 -1.59
CA GLU A 159 19.30 14.73 -1.73
C GLU A 159 19.64 15.93 -2.64
N MET A 160 18.93 16.09 -3.76
CA MET A 160 19.12 17.21 -4.68
C MET A 160 18.73 18.56 -4.04
N VAL A 161 17.62 18.61 -3.31
CA VAL A 161 17.18 19.81 -2.57
C VAL A 161 18.18 20.17 -1.48
N SER A 162 18.73 19.19 -0.76
CA SER A 162 19.77 19.42 0.26
C SER A 162 21.03 20.02 -0.37
N SER A 163 21.50 19.45 -1.48
CA SER A 163 22.65 19.98 -2.23
C SER A 163 22.42 21.39 -2.76
N LEU A 164 21.22 21.66 -3.31
CA LEU A 164 20.88 23.00 -3.77
C LEU A 164 20.84 24.03 -2.64
N ASN A 165 20.37 23.67 -1.46
CA ASN A 165 20.39 24.56 -0.30
C ASN A 165 21.82 24.87 0.16
N GLU A 166 22.72 23.89 0.17
CA GLU A 166 24.14 24.10 0.47
C GLU A 166 24.79 25.03 -0.57
N ASP A 167 24.50 24.87 -1.86
CA ASP A 167 25.00 25.74 -2.91
C ASP A 167 24.48 27.18 -2.75
N VAL A 168 23.21 27.37 -2.44
CA VAL A 168 22.60 28.69 -2.19
C VAL A 168 23.26 29.37 -0.98
N GLU A 169 23.51 28.66 0.11
CA GLU A 169 24.17 29.19 1.29
C GLU A 169 25.63 29.59 0.98
N SER A 170 26.35 28.74 0.24
CA SER A 170 27.72 29.02 -0.24
C SER A 170 27.77 30.26 -1.14
N LEU A 171 26.82 30.39 -2.08
CA LEU A 171 26.71 31.58 -2.94
C LEU A 171 26.37 32.82 -2.13
N ALA A 172 25.49 32.74 -1.15
CA ALA A 172 25.13 33.88 -0.29
C ALA A 172 26.34 34.36 0.53
N THR A 173 27.13 33.46 1.10
CA THR A 173 28.36 33.82 1.84
C THR A 173 29.42 34.43 0.92
N THR A 174 29.60 33.91 -0.28
CA THR A 174 30.51 34.44 -1.28
C THR A 174 30.07 35.83 -1.75
N ALA A 175 28.78 36.03 -2.00
CA ALA A 175 28.25 37.33 -2.40
C ALA A 175 28.42 38.39 -1.28
N ALA A 176 28.20 38.01 -0.02
CA ALA A 176 28.44 38.87 1.13
C ALA A 176 29.91 39.30 1.23
N ALA A 177 30.85 38.35 1.11
CA ALA A 177 32.29 38.63 1.12
C ALA A 177 32.73 39.52 -0.06
N GLN A 178 32.18 39.30 -1.26
CA GLN A 178 32.45 40.13 -2.41
C GLN A 178 31.89 41.56 -2.22
N SER A 179 30.69 41.71 -1.67
CA SER A 179 30.09 43.02 -1.34
C SER A 179 30.93 43.79 -0.35
N GLU A 180 31.42 43.15 0.71
CA GLU A 180 32.30 43.76 1.72
C GLU A 180 33.64 44.23 1.06
N LYS A 181 34.24 43.39 0.20
CA LYS A 181 35.43 43.71 -0.53
C LYS A 181 35.24 44.91 -1.48
N LEU A 182 34.11 44.94 -2.20
CA LEU A 182 33.76 46.05 -3.08
C LEU A 182 33.58 47.35 -2.29
N ASN A 183 32.88 47.33 -1.16
CA ASN A 183 32.71 48.47 -0.28
C ASN A 183 34.05 48.99 0.27
N ALA A 184 34.95 48.08 0.64
CA ALA A 184 36.31 48.46 1.09
C ALA A 184 37.11 49.12 -0.04
N GLN A 185 37.06 48.60 -1.27
CA GLN A 185 37.71 49.16 -2.44
C GLN A 185 37.14 50.51 -2.81
N ASP A 186 35.81 50.64 -2.83
CA ASP A 186 35.12 51.91 -3.10
C ASP A 186 35.51 52.98 -2.09
N LYS A 187 35.52 52.65 -0.80
CA LYS A 187 35.97 53.51 0.28
C LYS A 187 37.44 53.94 0.08
N ALA A 188 38.29 53.01 -0.30
CA ALA A 188 39.72 53.30 -0.56
C ALA A 188 39.90 54.24 -1.75
N LEU A 189 39.13 54.04 -2.86
CA LEU A 189 39.16 54.84 -4.07
C LEU A 189 38.64 56.28 -3.85
N HIS A 190 37.62 56.44 -3.00
CA HIS A 190 36.99 57.72 -2.73
C HIS A 190 37.58 58.43 -1.48
N THR A 191 38.59 57.84 -0.81
CA THR A 191 39.26 58.49 0.31
C THR A 191 40.37 59.39 -0.22
N ALA A 192 40.20 60.71 -0.06
CA ALA A 192 41.22 61.69 -0.38
C ALA A 192 41.96 62.11 0.88
N TYR A 193 43.29 62.12 0.80
CA TYR A 193 44.13 62.57 1.87
C TYR A 193 44.60 63.99 1.56
N TYR A 194 44.47 64.89 2.54
CA TYR A 194 44.96 66.26 2.45
C TYR A 194 46.16 66.46 3.35
N CYS A 195 47.17 67.10 2.79
CA CYS A 195 48.36 67.47 3.53
C CYS A 195 48.63 68.95 3.33
N PHE A 196 48.82 69.63 4.40
CA PHE A 196 49.15 71.07 4.42
C PHE A 196 50.56 71.29 4.98
N GLY A 197 51.38 72.04 4.24
CA GLY A 197 52.71 72.38 4.69
C GLY A 197 53.38 73.28 3.72
N THR A 198 54.52 73.86 4.08
CA THR A 198 55.34 74.62 3.21
C THR A 198 55.99 73.75 2.10
N SER A 199 56.28 74.32 0.92
CA SER A 199 56.90 73.55 -0.19
C SER A 199 58.23 72.84 0.21
N LYS A 200 58.93 73.34 1.19
CA LYS A 200 60.12 72.76 1.73
C LYS A 200 59.82 71.49 2.56
N GLU A 201 58.86 71.61 3.49
CA GLU A 201 58.40 70.47 4.37
C GLU A 201 57.79 69.32 3.54
N LEU A 202 56.98 69.69 2.53
CA LEU A 202 56.31 68.66 1.68
C LEU A 202 57.33 67.96 0.76
N LYS A 203 58.45 68.60 0.40
CA LYS A 203 59.55 67.96 -0.32
C LYS A 203 60.41 67.07 0.59
N GLU A 204 60.68 67.49 1.82
CA GLU A 204 61.44 66.71 2.79
C GLU A 204 60.72 65.43 3.14
N GLN A 205 59.40 65.44 3.19
CA GLN A 205 58.57 64.27 3.46
C GLN A 205 58.24 63.46 2.18
N LYS A 206 58.84 63.81 1.05
CA LYS A 206 58.67 63.16 -0.29
C LYS A 206 57.20 63.14 -0.77
N ILE A 207 56.37 64.01 -0.29
CA ILE A 207 54.98 64.19 -0.71
C ILE A 207 54.93 65.01 -2.02
N LEU A 208 55.87 65.98 -2.24
CA LEU A 208 56.03 66.66 -3.45
C LEU A 208 57.37 66.23 -4.12
N SER A 209 57.29 65.66 -5.31
CA SER A 209 58.51 65.49 -6.16
C SER A 209 58.83 66.78 -6.88
N GLY A 210 60.13 67.16 -6.92
CA GLY A 210 60.62 68.34 -7.63
C GLY A 210 60.35 68.20 -9.10
N GLY A 211 59.27 68.85 -9.59
CA GLY A 211 58.95 68.92 -11.01
C GLY A 211 59.84 69.89 -11.74
N GLY A 212 60.45 69.42 -12.85
CA GLY A 212 61.01 70.34 -13.90
C GLY A 212 59.87 71.10 -14.60
N LEU A 213 60.21 72.12 -15.38
CA LEU A 213 59.31 73.08 -16.04
C LEU A 213 58.14 72.50 -16.89
N PHE A 214 58.05 71.12 -17.01
CA PHE A 214 57.03 70.42 -17.81
C PHE A 214 56.46 69.20 -17.07
N SER A 215 56.60 69.14 -15.80
CA SER A 215 56.01 67.99 -15.00
C SER A 215 54.57 68.29 -14.72
N ASP A 216 53.73 67.54 -15.38
CA ASP A 216 52.31 67.42 -15.03
C ASP A 216 52.19 67.12 -13.59
N ARG A 217 51.32 67.85 -12.85
CA ARG A 217 51.10 67.68 -11.42
C ARG A 217 50.30 66.40 -11.15
N LYS A 218 50.91 65.23 -11.34
CA LYS A 218 50.37 63.97 -10.81
C LYS A 218 50.77 63.89 -9.34
N SER A 219 49.80 64.10 -8.51
CA SER A 219 49.85 63.68 -7.10
C SER A 219 50.13 62.20 -7.07
N VAL A 220 51.29 61.77 -6.59
CA VAL A 220 51.53 60.36 -6.26
C VAL A 220 50.98 60.15 -4.87
N VAL A 221 49.91 59.39 -4.75
CA VAL A 221 49.48 58.77 -3.51
C VAL A 221 50.04 57.36 -3.50
#